data_de177740fd63c8de5e6c05cfaecfbde7
#
_entry.id   de177740fd63c8de5e6c05cfaecfbde7
#
_cell.length_a   1.000
_cell.length_b   1.000
_cell.length_c   1.000
_cell.angle_alpha   90.00
_cell.angle_beta   90.00
_cell.angle_gamma   90.00
#
_symmetry.space_group_name_H-M   'P 1'
#
loop_
_entity.id
_entity.type
_entity.pdbx_description
1 polymer ?
#
loop_
_entity_poly.entity_id
_entity_poly.type
_entity_poly.pdbx_seq_one_letter_code
_entity_poly.pdbx_strand_id
1 'polypeptide(L)'
;EHMGSYEIGYREVERTGDDRVLAGLDNRFLAFTTHQDAVVETPPGATRIAGNDYGIQGFRKGRAWGVQFHPEYDLDTAERIAVKKRDHEMLTSAEIDAVLDGVTPENYDRACEAKRLFGNFIGVVEETRSAPAR
;
A
#
# COMPACT_ATOMS: atom_id res chain seq x y z
N GLU A 1 6.41 14.31 -2.50
CA GLU A 1 7.70 14.89 -2.09
C GLU A 1 8.75 13.81 -1.95
N HIS A 2 9.97 14.08 -2.41
CA HIS A 2 11.09 13.15 -2.29
C HIS A 2 11.55 13.03 -0.83
N MET A 3 11.59 11.81 -0.31
CA MET A 3 11.86 11.56 1.13
C MET A 3 13.35 11.67 1.51
N GLY A 4 14.28 11.61 0.55
CA GLY A 4 15.69 11.41 0.83
C GLY A 4 16.04 10.00 1.34
N SER A 5 15.07 9.11 1.38
CA SER A 5 15.19 7.70 1.76
C SER A 5 14.27 6.85 0.88
N TYR A 6 14.33 5.54 1.03
CA TYR A 6 13.50 4.61 0.25
C TYR A 6 12.69 3.75 1.20
N GLU A 7 11.36 3.76 1.06
CA GLU A 7 10.51 2.77 1.72
C GLU A 7 10.41 1.54 0.81
N ILE A 8 10.88 0.39 1.28
CA ILE A 8 10.81 -0.85 0.52
C ILE A 8 10.66 -2.04 1.46
N GLY A 9 9.88 -3.02 1.04
CA GLY A 9 9.64 -4.27 1.77
C GLY A 9 8.24 -4.36 2.33
N TYR A 10 7.99 -5.40 3.11
CA TYR A 10 6.74 -5.54 3.87
C TYR A 10 6.76 -4.56 5.04
N ARG A 11 5.82 -3.63 5.04
CA ARG A 11 5.69 -2.57 6.04
C ARG A 11 4.29 -2.55 6.62
N GLU A 12 4.21 -2.19 7.89
CA GLU A 12 2.91 -1.95 8.51
C GLU A 12 2.30 -0.65 8.01
N VAL A 13 1.01 -0.70 7.73
CA VAL A 13 0.18 0.43 7.35
C VAL A 13 -0.96 0.53 8.36
N GLU A 14 -1.20 1.73 8.87
CA GLU A 14 -2.28 1.99 9.82
C GLU A 14 -3.47 2.64 9.12
N ARG A 15 -4.66 2.12 9.39
CA ARG A 15 -5.90 2.77 8.96
C ARG A 15 -6.10 4.03 9.80
N THR A 16 -6.37 5.14 9.14
CA THR A 16 -6.58 6.44 9.80
C THR A 16 -8.04 6.90 9.78
N GLY A 17 -8.93 6.07 9.27
CA GLY A 17 -10.36 6.32 9.22
C GLY A 17 -11.11 5.13 8.64
N ASP A 18 -12.43 5.18 8.76
CA ASP A 18 -13.29 4.18 8.14
C ASP A 18 -13.47 4.51 6.67
N ASP A 19 -13.15 3.55 5.82
CA ASP A 19 -13.38 3.64 4.39
C ASP A 19 -13.78 2.27 3.84
N ARG A 20 -14.69 2.27 2.88
CA ARG A 20 -15.24 1.05 2.28
C ARG A 20 -14.19 0.20 1.59
N VAL A 21 -13.19 0.84 0.97
CA VAL A 21 -12.11 0.14 0.27
C VAL A 21 -11.21 -0.60 1.25
N LEU A 22 -11.08 -0.11 2.48
CA LEU A 22 -10.31 -0.77 3.55
C LEU A 22 -11.17 -1.59 4.51
N ALA A 23 -12.44 -1.82 4.21
CA ALA A 23 -13.32 -2.59 5.07
C ALA A 23 -12.81 -4.03 5.26
N GLY A 24 -12.86 -4.51 6.50
CA GLY A 24 -12.43 -5.86 6.87
C GLY A 24 -10.94 -6.02 7.10
N LEU A 25 -10.12 -5.00 6.82
CA LEU A 25 -8.71 -4.99 7.20
C LEU A 25 -8.57 -4.64 8.68
N ASP A 26 -7.56 -5.21 9.34
CA ASP A 26 -7.17 -4.80 10.70
C ASP A 26 -6.74 -3.33 10.72
N ASN A 27 -6.76 -2.70 11.90
CA ASN A 27 -6.30 -1.32 12.06
C ASN A 27 -4.86 -1.14 11.60
N ARG A 28 -4.04 -2.16 11.80
CA ARG A 28 -2.69 -2.27 11.25
C ARG A 28 -2.62 -3.50 10.40
N PHE A 29 -2.24 -3.33 9.16
CA PHE A 29 -2.07 -4.43 8.21
C PHE A 29 -0.72 -4.35 7.53
N LEU A 30 -0.24 -5.47 7.02
CA LEU A 30 1.03 -5.56 6.33
C LEU A 30 0.80 -5.42 4.82
N ALA A 31 1.65 -4.65 4.16
CA ALA A 31 1.65 -4.54 2.71
C ALA A 31 3.06 -4.33 2.17
N PHE A 32 3.32 -4.77 0.95
CA PHE A 32 4.60 -4.50 0.29
C PHE A 32 4.61 -3.08 -0.26
N THR A 33 5.70 -2.37 -0.02
CA THR A 33 5.92 -1.01 -0.53
C THR A 33 7.23 -0.92 -1.30
N THR A 34 7.30 -0.01 -2.25
CA THR A 34 8.53 0.33 -2.95
C THR A 34 8.40 1.72 -3.56
N HIS A 35 8.88 2.73 -2.86
CA HIS A 35 8.84 4.12 -3.34
C HIS A 35 9.87 5.00 -2.62
N GLN A 36 10.26 6.07 -3.26
CA GLN A 36 11.17 7.08 -2.72
C GLN A 36 10.51 8.46 -2.59
N ASP A 37 9.28 8.59 -3.07
CA ASP A 37 8.47 9.80 -2.95
C ASP A 37 7.33 9.54 -1.98
N ALA A 38 7.13 10.45 -1.03
CA ALA A 38 6.04 10.36 -0.07
C ALA A 38 4.90 11.31 -0.43
N VAL A 39 3.68 10.85 -0.20
CA VAL A 39 2.51 11.71 -0.19
C VAL A 39 2.46 12.38 1.18
N VAL A 40 2.83 13.66 1.24
CA VAL A 40 2.90 14.43 2.50
C VAL A 40 1.61 15.20 2.77
N GLU A 41 0.82 15.45 1.73
CA GLU A 41 -0.44 16.17 1.80
C GLU A 41 -1.44 15.54 0.85
N THR A 42 -2.69 15.41 1.29
CA THR A 42 -3.76 14.92 0.41
C THR A 42 -4.20 16.01 -0.55
N PRO A 43 -4.72 15.64 -1.74
CA PRO A 43 -5.36 16.61 -2.63
C PRO A 43 -6.49 17.36 -1.93
N PRO A 44 -6.77 18.63 -2.33
CA PRO A 44 -7.88 19.38 -1.75
C PRO A 44 -9.20 18.61 -1.82
N GLY A 45 -9.89 18.53 -0.68
CA GLY A 45 -11.15 17.79 -0.56
C GLY A 45 -11.00 16.27 -0.41
N ALA A 46 -9.78 15.75 -0.36
CA ALA A 46 -9.53 14.34 -0.11
C ALA A 46 -9.45 14.04 1.41
N THR A 47 -9.77 12.81 1.76
CA THR A 47 -9.66 12.29 3.12
C THR A 47 -8.56 11.25 3.19
N ARG A 48 -7.66 11.39 4.14
CA ARG A 48 -6.64 10.38 4.45
C ARG A 48 -7.32 9.15 5.05
N ILE A 49 -6.98 7.97 4.54
CA ILE A 49 -7.55 6.69 5.02
C ILE A 49 -6.51 5.72 5.56
N ALA A 50 -5.25 5.92 5.23
CA ALA A 50 -4.15 5.08 5.72
C ALA A 50 -2.84 5.87 5.78
N GLY A 51 -1.92 5.43 6.63
CA GLY A 51 -0.60 6.04 6.77
C GLY A 51 0.38 5.18 7.55
N ASN A 52 1.63 5.57 7.52
CA ASN A 52 2.71 5.06 8.34
C ASN A 52 3.76 6.16 8.57
N ASP A 53 4.93 5.79 9.12
CA ASP A 53 5.99 6.76 9.42
C ASP A 53 6.60 7.42 8.17
N TYR A 54 6.41 6.82 6.98
CA TYR A 54 6.89 7.37 5.71
C TYR A 54 5.90 8.34 5.06
N GLY A 55 4.69 8.48 5.60
CA GLY A 55 3.70 9.43 5.11
C GLY A 55 2.31 8.84 4.90
N ILE A 56 1.53 9.51 4.06
CA ILE A 56 0.18 9.10 3.72
C ILE A 56 0.26 7.88 2.79
N GLN A 57 -0.38 6.78 3.18
CA GLN A 57 -0.38 5.53 2.44
C GLN A 57 -1.69 5.30 1.67
N GLY A 58 -2.71 6.08 1.96
CA GLY A 58 -3.97 6.01 1.23
C GLY A 58 -4.84 7.23 1.46
N PHE A 59 -5.57 7.61 0.44
CA PHE A 59 -6.58 8.69 0.50
C PHE A 59 -7.77 8.38 -0.42
N ARG A 60 -8.87 9.07 -0.14
CA ARG A 60 -10.07 9.05 -0.96
C ARG A 60 -10.49 10.47 -1.31
N LYS A 61 -10.86 10.69 -2.56
CA LYS A 61 -11.55 11.91 -3.00
C LYS A 61 -12.74 11.53 -3.87
N GLY A 62 -13.95 11.75 -3.35
CA GLY A 62 -15.16 11.34 -4.06
C GLY A 62 -15.17 9.84 -4.34
N ARG A 63 -15.11 9.46 -5.61
CA ARG A 63 -15.07 8.07 -6.08
C ARG A 63 -13.69 7.64 -6.54
N ALA A 64 -12.65 8.35 -6.16
CA ALA A 64 -11.28 8.01 -6.47
C ALA A 64 -10.53 7.64 -5.19
N TRP A 65 -9.76 6.57 -5.23
CA TRP A 65 -8.89 6.11 -4.16
C TRP A 65 -7.46 6.02 -4.67
N GLY A 66 -6.53 6.45 -3.85
CA GLY A 66 -5.10 6.28 -4.09
C GLY A 66 -4.45 5.54 -2.94
N VAL A 67 -3.61 4.57 -3.24
CA VAL A 67 -2.80 3.87 -2.26
C VAL A 67 -1.35 3.84 -2.69
N GLN A 68 -0.43 3.94 -1.73
CA GLN A 68 1.01 3.95 -1.97
C GLN A 68 1.59 2.54 -1.99
N PHE A 69 1.00 1.61 -1.25
CA PHE A 69 1.44 0.22 -1.16
C PHE A 69 0.95 -0.62 -2.35
N HIS A 70 1.52 -1.80 -2.51
CA HIS A 70 1.26 -2.71 -3.63
C HIS A 70 0.57 -3.99 -3.17
N PRO A 71 -0.78 -3.98 -3.01
CA PRO A 71 -1.50 -5.20 -2.61
C PRO A 71 -1.55 -6.25 -3.72
N GLU A 72 -1.25 -5.87 -4.97
CA GLU A 72 -1.23 -6.77 -6.13
C GLU A 72 -0.01 -7.67 -6.20
N TYR A 73 1.08 -7.36 -5.47
CA TYR A 73 2.31 -8.14 -5.54
C TYR A 73 2.14 -9.49 -4.88
N ASP A 74 2.57 -10.55 -5.59
CA ASP A 74 2.80 -11.86 -5.00
C ASP A 74 4.22 -11.95 -4.43
N LEU A 75 4.54 -13.09 -3.79
CA LEU A 75 5.83 -13.29 -3.16
C LEU A 75 7.00 -13.21 -4.16
N ASP A 76 6.85 -13.81 -5.32
CA ASP A 76 7.84 -13.80 -6.38
C ASP A 76 8.10 -12.37 -6.91
N THR A 77 7.03 -11.61 -7.12
CA THR A 77 7.15 -10.21 -7.56
C THR A 77 7.85 -9.35 -6.50
N ALA A 78 7.50 -9.51 -5.23
CA ALA A 78 8.14 -8.79 -4.13
C ALA A 78 9.66 -9.07 -4.09
N GLU A 79 10.05 -10.34 -4.22
CA GLU A 79 11.46 -10.74 -4.28
C GLU A 79 12.18 -10.12 -5.48
N ARG A 80 11.60 -10.22 -6.66
CA ARG A 80 12.18 -9.67 -7.90
C ARG A 80 12.37 -8.16 -7.82
N ILE A 81 11.41 -7.44 -7.28
CA ILE A 81 11.50 -5.99 -7.10
C ILE A 81 12.63 -5.65 -6.14
N ALA A 82 12.73 -6.34 -5.00
CA ALA A 82 13.81 -6.12 -4.04
C ALA A 82 15.19 -6.36 -4.66
N VAL A 83 15.35 -7.46 -5.41
CA VAL A 83 16.61 -7.78 -6.10
C VAL A 83 16.98 -6.71 -7.14
N LYS A 84 16.02 -6.23 -7.92
CA LYS A 84 16.24 -5.16 -8.90
C LYS A 84 16.70 -3.84 -8.28
N LYS A 85 16.38 -3.60 -7.01
CA LYS A 85 16.79 -2.38 -6.30
C LYS A 85 18.18 -2.48 -5.68
N ARG A 86 18.87 -3.61 -5.78
CA ARG A 86 20.19 -3.83 -5.18
C ARG A 86 21.24 -2.79 -5.64
N ASP A 87 21.14 -2.34 -6.87
CA ASP A 87 22.05 -1.35 -7.45
C ASP A 87 21.51 0.09 -7.38
N HIS A 88 20.41 0.31 -6.63
CA HIS A 88 19.84 1.65 -6.48
C HIS A 88 20.72 2.50 -5.57
N GLU A 89 21.03 3.73 -5.99
CA GLU A 89 21.95 4.63 -5.28
C GLU A 89 21.56 4.93 -3.83
N MET A 90 20.26 4.88 -3.52
CA MET A 90 19.73 5.17 -2.19
C MET A 90 19.68 3.95 -1.27
N LEU A 91 20.07 2.78 -1.74
CA LEU A 91 19.97 1.53 -1.00
C LEU A 91 21.34 0.85 -0.92
N THR A 92 21.73 0.46 0.27
CA THR A 92 22.90 -0.38 0.48
C THR A 92 22.57 -1.87 0.26
N SER A 93 23.59 -2.69 -0.02
CA SER A 93 23.40 -4.13 -0.10
C SER A 93 22.84 -4.72 1.19
N ALA A 94 23.25 -4.20 2.36
CA ALA A 94 22.74 -4.63 3.66
C ALA A 94 21.24 -4.30 3.82
N GLU A 95 20.78 -3.14 3.35
CA GLU A 95 19.36 -2.78 3.36
C GLU A 95 18.53 -3.70 2.47
N ILE A 96 19.03 -4.03 1.28
CA ILE A 96 18.35 -4.98 0.40
C ILE A 96 18.33 -6.39 1.00
N ASP A 97 19.41 -6.84 1.61
CA ASP A 97 19.44 -8.14 2.28
C ASP A 97 18.42 -8.18 3.44
N ALA A 98 18.28 -7.10 4.20
CA ALA A 98 17.25 -6.99 5.23
C ALA A 98 15.83 -7.04 4.66
N VAL A 99 15.59 -6.39 3.51
CA VAL A 99 14.30 -6.47 2.80
C VAL A 99 14.03 -7.91 2.36
N LEU A 100 15.01 -8.58 1.76
CA LEU A 100 14.87 -9.97 1.29
C LEU A 100 14.64 -10.95 2.45
N ASP A 101 15.24 -10.72 3.61
CA ASP A 101 15.00 -11.51 4.81
C ASP A 101 13.53 -11.42 5.27
N GLY A 102 12.87 -10.31 4.98
CA GLY A 102 11.44 -10.10 5.25
C GLY A 102 10.51 -10.65 4.15
N VAL A 103 11.03 -11.02 2.99
CA VAL A 103 10.25 -11.61 1.87
C VAL A 103 10.08 -13.10 2.14
N THR A 104 9.14 -13.43 3.01
CA THR A 104 8.85 -14.79 3.50
C THR A 104 7.41 -15.17 3.20
N PRO A 105 7.10 -16.49 3.11
CA PRO A 105 5.72 -16.94 3.01
C PRO A 105 4.82 -16.42 4.13
N GLU A 106 5.32 -16.34 5.35
CA GLU A 106 4.57 -15.85 6.52
C GLU A 106 4.17 -14.38 6.37
N ASN A 107 5.12 -13.53 5.95
CA ASN A 107 4.84 -12.11 5.72
C ASN A 107 3.93 -11.92 4.52
N TYR A 108 4.10 -12.71 3.48
CA TYR A 108 3.21 -12.70 2.33
C TYR A 108 1.77 -13.07 2.73
N ASP A 109 1.59 -14.12 3.51
CA ASP A 109 0.26 -14.54 3.98
C ASP A 109 -0.41 -13.42 4.80
N ARG A 110 0.34 -12.76 5.68
CA ARG A 110 -0.16 -11.59 6.40
C ARG A 110 -0.54 -10.45 5.46
N ALA A 111 0.27 -10.19 4.46
CA ALA A 111 0.03 -9.13 3.47
C ALA A 111 -1.14 -9.44 2.53
N CYS A 112 -1.55 -10.69 2.38
CA CYS A 112 -2.70 -11.08 1.58
C CYS A 112 -4.01 -10.47 2.08
N GLU A 113 -4.11 -10.09 3.36
CA GLU A 113 -5.23 -9.34 3.90
C GLU A 113 -5.50 -8.06 3.08
N ALA A 114 -4.46 -7.34 2.69
CA ALA A 114 -4.57 -6.11 1.91
C ALA A 114 -5.21 -6.31 0.53
N LYS A 115 -5.22 -7.53 0.00
CA LYS A 115 -5.89 -7.85 -1.28
C LYS A 115 -7.40 -7.71 -1.21
N ARG A 116 -8.00 -7.67 -0.02
CA ARG A 116 -9.43 -7.37 0.17
C ARG A 116 -9.83 -6.03 -0.43
N LEU A 117 -8.88 -5.10 -0.55
CA LEU A 117 -9.08 -3.80 -1.19
C LEU A 117 -9.68 -3.95 -2.60
N PHE A 118 -9.24 -4.93 -3.37
CA PHE A 118 -9.76 -5.15 -4.73
C PHE A 118 -11.22 -5.58 -4.73
N GLY A 119 -11.57 -6.56 -3.90
CA GLY A 119 -12.96 -7.00 -3.74
C GLY A 119 -13.86 -5.89 -3.21
N ASN A 120 -13.37 -5.11 -2.25
CA ASN A 120 -14.09 -3.97 -1.71
C ASN A 120 -14.37 -2.90 -2.78
N PHE A 121 -13.37 -2.60 -3.61
CA PHE A 121 -13.50 -1.66 -4.70
C PHE A 121 -14.50 -2.14 -5.76
N ILE A 122 -14.45 -3.42 -6.14
CA ILE A 122 -15.42 -4.02 -7.06
C ILE A 122 -16.83 -3.89 -6.49
N GLY A 123 -17.03 -4.13 -5.19
CA GLY A 123 -18.31 -3.94 -4.52
C GLY A 123 -18.84 -2.52 -4.64
N VAL A 124 -17.98 -1.52 -4.51
CA VAL A 124 -18.35 -0.11 -4.72
C VAL A 124 -18.80 0.15 -6.16
N VAL A 125 -18.08 -0.40 -7.14
CA VAL A 125 -18.41 -0.27 -8.56
C VAL A 125 -19.77 -0.91 -8.87
N GLU A 126 -20.02 -2.11 -8.34
CA GLU A 126 -21.29 -2.83 -8.53
C GLU A 126 -22.48 -2.06 -7.96
N GLU A 127 -22.34 -1.52 -6.75
CA GLU A 127 -23.38 -0.68 -6.15
C GLU A 127 -23.68 0.57 -6.99
N THR A 128 -22.65 1.20 -7.54
CA THR A 128 -22.81 2.36 -8.41
C THR A 128 -23.56 2.02 -9.68
N ARG A 129 -23.30 0.83 -10.26
CA ARG A 129 -24.01 0.35 -11.47
C ARG A 129 -25.45 -0.02 -11.20
N SER A 130 -25.75 -0.47 -9.99
CA SER A 130 -27.10 -0.89 -9.58
C SER A 130 -27.95 0.27 -9.06
N ALA A 131 -27.34 1.46 -8.81
CA ALA A 131 -28.06 2.62 -8.34
C ALA A 131 -29.05 3.13 -9.42
N PRO A 132 -30.27 3.55 -9.02
CA PRO A 132 -31.22 4.17 -9.97
C PRO A 132 -30.60 5.40 -10.62
N ALA A 133 -30.87 5.60 -11.90
CA ALA A 133 -30.50 6.83 -12.57
C ALA A 133 -31.18 8.04 -11.90
N ARG A 134 -30.38 9.07 -11.62
CA ARG A 134 -30.88 10.32 -11.06
C ARG A 134 -31.26 11.30 -12.19
#